data_63758b3bba0ec6ce85bab70d3b6d6703
#
_entry.id   63758b3bba0ec6ce85bab70d3b6d6703
#
_cell.length_a   1.000
_cell.length_b   1.000
_cell.length_c   1.000
_cell.angle_alpha   90.00
_cell.angle_beta   90.00
_cell.angle_gamma   90.00
#
_symmetry.space_group_name_H-M   'P 1'
#
loop_
_entity.id
_entity.type
_entity.pdbx_description
1 polymer ?
#
loop_
_entity_poly.entity_id
_entity_poly.type
_entity_poly.pdbx_seq_one_letter_code
_entity_poly.pdbx_strand_id
1 'polypeptide(L)'
;PMQKLLLKIWEKMQYVGEAGLLIKMEQEIANEIEELKKNWSKLNAVKSAGLFDSEEKKAEIDAANRAKLQLAKKEAKKEFFTTVVERLQEALRAVSSKLSEEDGYENSLFANDAVRGFAFIELCQKRYDVILMNPPFGEGSENSSNYLNDNYVNWSKNLVCAFFARMQELLTVDGKLGSIFDRTVLIKSSYENFREHHVCGYISFCADTGWNVLDASVETSTLVLTRDSSNQTGLFMDVLDVPSEEKNGLLLKMCKEYSDGIINSRVYECKSVEFENLPNKIIGYYFDETILTIFKNTKMENRGLVSRKGNDFVSFKHPRLFFETIDSKDKSHFYNGGFFTQFYYTYRDIVFWNEDIIRADNQTNIRNLHYQQHSGIGYGKRGEVLDAHILKKGFFFSAEGLAIPAISQPKSFVGLSFLNSCYSQYVINLYCAQHKGNGYVNLLPMPGYDIRQSEIEEIVNEIIDIKRHWFSLDETNLEYHGLIEQLDINDSIDSTFDTLQKQLSSDYSRYQDLVKANDDLWMDLADIEEGCEFRETLNNYKSKRPYEELLSIDGASSQNIINKQVMAQEIIMELVGMAFGRWDMNYALHKKEIPEFGDVFDALP
;
A
#
# COMPACT_ATOMS: atom_id res chain seq x y z
N PRO A 1 10.18 32.99 -37.17
CA PRO A 1 9.57 31.70 -36.82
C PRO A 1 10.63 30.63 -36.55
N MET A 2 11.55 30.39 -37.49
CA MET A 2 12.62 29.40 -37.37
C MET A 2 13.55 29.65 -36.17
N GLN A 3 13.92 30.91 -35.94
CA GLN A 3 14.76 31.30 -34.82
C GLN A 3 14.08 31.00 -33.45
N LYS A 4 12.78 31.20 -33.34
CA LYS A 4 12.00 30.89 -32.14
C LYS A 4 11.93 29.35 -31.89
N LEU A 5 11.79 28.57 -32.95
CA LEU A 5 11.84 27.11 -32.89
C LEU A 5 13.20 26.60 -32.42
N LEU A 6 14.29 27.17 -32.97
CA LEU A 6 15.66 26.81 -32.59
C LEU A 6 15.96 27.16 -31.13
N LEU A 7 15.50 28.31 -30.65
CA LEU A 7 15.66 28.70 -29.24
C LEU A 7 14.91 27.73 -28.30
N LYS A 8 13.68 27.33 -28.62
CA LYS A 8 12.94 26.36 -27.84
C LYS A 8 13.58 24.97 -27.83
N ILE A 9 14.09 24.51 -28.98
CA ILE A 9 14.86 23.27 -29.05
C ILE A 9 16.09 23.38 -28.15
N TRP A 10 16.81 24.48 -28.21
CA TRP A 10 17.98 24.72 -27.38
C TRP A 10 17.66 24.71 -25.87
N GLU A 11 16.61 25.41 -25.46
CA GLU A 11 16.15 25.41 -24.05
C GLU A 11 15.82 24.00 -23.54
N LYS A 12 15.15 23.19 -24.37
CA LYS A 12 14.82 21.81 -24.01
C LYS A 12 16.04 20.89 -24.03
N MET A 13 17.00 21.12 -24.92
CA MET A 13 18.24 20.35 -24.99
C MET A 13 19.10 20.49 -23.73
N GLN A 14 18.95 21.53 -22.94
CA GLN A 14 19.64 21.66 -21.65
C GLN A 14 19.26 20.55 -20.66
N TYR A 15 18.04 20.01 -20.76
CA TYR A 15 17.55 18.92 -19.90
C TYR A 15 17.94 17.53 -20.42
N VAL A 16 18.45 17.39 -21.64
CA VAL A 16 18.77 16.09 -22.26
C VAL A 16 19.83 15.34 -21.48
N GLY A 17 20.78 16.02 -20.87
CA GLY A 17 21.83 15.41 -20.04
C GLY A 17 21.28 14.69 -18.81
N GLU A 18 20.14 15.14 -18.26
CA GLU A 18 19.55 14.59 -17.05
C GLU A 18 18.31 13.71 -17.33
N ALA A 19 17.48 14.11 -18.29
CA ALA A 19 16.21 13.43 -18.60
C ALA A 19 16.28 12.56 -19.86
N GLY A 20 17.31 12.67 -20.69
CA GLY A 20 17.50 11.83 -21.87
C GLY A 20 16.26 11.71 -22.76
N LEU A 21 15.93 10.49 -23.16
CA LEU A 21 14.77 10.17 -24.02
C LEU A 21 13.39 10.48 -23.38
N LEU A 22 13.33 10.84 -22.10
CA LEU A 22 12.08 11.31 -21.48
C LEU A 22 11.61 12.63 -22.08
N ILE A 23 12.51 13.41 -22.68
CA ILE A 23 12.16 14.64 -23.38
C ILE A 23 11.45 14.29 -24.68
N LYS A 24 10.19 14.69 -24.81
CA LYS A 24 9.33 14.46 -25.98
C LYS A 24 9.58 15.53 -27.06
N MET A 25 10.83 15.62 -27.54
CA MET A 25 11.26 16.64 -28.52
C MET A 25 10.42 16.63 -29.80
N GLU A 26 10.02 15.46 -30.26
CA GLU A 26 9.19 15.31 -31.46
C GLU A 26 7.79 15.91 -31.28
N GLN A 27 7.23 15.89 -30.07
CA GLN A 27 5.92 16.48 -29.75
C GLN A 27 6.03 18.01 -29.64
N GLU A 28 7.05 18.51 -28.97
CA GLU A 28 7.31 19.96 -28.83
C GLU A 28 7.49 20.59 -30.20
N ILE A 29 8.31 20.01 -31.06
CA ILE A 29 8.53 20.49 -32.42
C ILE A 29 7.25 20.39 -33.26
N ALA A 30 6.49 19.32 -33.13
CA ALA A 30 5.21 19.14 -33.83
C ALA A 30 4.19 20.22 -33.42
N ASN A 31 4.12 20.53 -32.11
CA ASN A 31 3.23 21.57 -31.59
C ASN A 31 3.60 22.97 -32.11
N GLU A 32 4.88 23.31 -32.14
CA GLU A 32 5.35 24.61 -32.70
C GLU A 32 5.07 24.73 -34.21
N ILE A 33 5.27 23.66 -34.96
CA ILE A 33 4.93 23.61 -36.38
C ILE A 33 3.42 23.79 -36.58
N GLU A 34 2.58 23.22 -35.76
CA GLU A 34 1.13 23.35 -35.83
C GLU A 34 0.68 24.78 -35.48
N GLU A 35 1.31 25.40 -34.49
CA GLU A 35 1.08 26.82 -34.15
C GLU A 35 1.49 27.77 -35.28
N LEU A 36 2.63 27.49 -35.89
CA LEU A 36 3.09 28.24 -37.08
C LEU A 36 2.12 28.09 -38.27
N LYS A 37 1.58 26.87 -38.51
CA LYS A 37 0.57 26.63 -39.57
C LYS A 37 -0.76 27.33 -39.28
N LYS A 38 -1.21 27.35 -38.02
CA LYS A 38 -2.43 28.09 -37.62
C LYS A 38 -2.26 29.58 -37.83
N ASN A 39 -1.10 30.13 -37.55
CA ASN A 39 -0.82 31.53 -37.79
C ASN A 39 -0.69 31.87 -39.29
N TRP A 40 -0.16 30.95 -40.10
CA TRP A 40 -0.06 31.10 -41.54
C TRP A 40 -1.43 30.93 -42.24
N SER A 41 -2.28 30.01 -41.78
CA SER A 41 -3.64 29.86 -42.30
C SER A 41 -4.56 31.02 -41.97
N LYS A 42 -4.36 31.69 -40.82
CA LYS A 42 -5.05 32.93 -40.47
C LYS A 42 -4.66 34.10 -41.39
N LEU A 43 -3.42 34.12 -41.86
CA LEU A 43 -2.92 35.12 -42.81
C LEU A 43 -3.40 34.87 -44.25
N ASN A 44 -3.70 33.61 -44.62
CA ASN A 44 -4.10 33.18 -45.97
C ASN A 44 -5.56 32.74 -46.09
N ALA A 45 -6.39 32.97 -45.09
CA ALA A 45 -7.82 32.67 -45.11
C ALA A 45 -8.56 33.72 -45.97
N VAL A 46 -8.49 33.57 -47.28
CA VAL A 46 -9.32 34.32 -48.24
C VAL A 46 -10.07 33.34 -49.14
N LYS A 47 -11.42 33.43 -49.01
CA LYS A 47 -12.48 33.07 -49.97
C LYS A 47 -12.79 31.58 -50.12
N SER A 48 -14.04 31.16 -50.26
CA SER A 48 -15.41 31.57 -50.01
C SER A 48 -16.30 30.49 -50.61
N ALA A 49 -17.30 30.01 -49.89
CA ALA A 49 -18.36 29.23 -50.45
C ALA A 49 -19.33 30.13 -51.25
N GLY A 50 -19.76 29.70 -52.40
CA GLY A 50 -20.70 30.42 -53.24
C GLY A 50 -22.10 30.50 -52.64
N LEU A 51 -22.80 31.56 -52.97
CA LEU A 51 -24.04 32.01 -52.32
C LEU A 51 -25.30 31.16 -52.65
N PHE A 52 -25.19 30.07 -53.43
CA PHE A 52 -26.35 29.38 -54.00
C PHE A 52 -26.38 27.85 -53.84
N ASP A 53 -25.57 27.23 -52.96
CA ASP A 53 -25.63 25.78 -52.76
C ASP A 53 -26.46 25.42 -51.53
N SER A 54 -27.28 24.32 -51.65
CA SER A 54 -28.10 23.81 -50.58
C SER A 54 -27.27 23.33 -49.37
N GLU A 55 -27.78 23.47 -48.18
CA GLU A 55 -27.07 23.19 -46.94
C GLU A 55 -26.57 21.72 -46.81
N GLU A 56 -27.27 20.74 -47.39
CA GLU A 56 -26.86 19.34 -47.44
C GLU A 56 -25.63 19.10 -48.31
N LYS A 57 -25.56 19.75 -49.48
CA LYS A 57 -24.39 19.66 -50.37
C LYS A 57 -23.18 20.37 -49.80
N LYS A 58 -23.37 21.45 -49.02
CA LYS A 58 -22.31 22.15 -48.31
C LYS A 58 -21.72 21.24 -47.20
N ALA A 59 -22.57 20.49 -46.47
CA ALA A 59 -22.13 19.60 -45.39
C ALA A 59 -21.34 18.37 -45.91
N GLU A 60 -21.73 17.82 -47.07
CA GLU A 60 -21.02 16.69 -47.71
C GLU A 60 -19.66 17.12 -48.29
N ILE A 61 -19.60 18.29 -48.95
CA ILE A 61 -18.36 18.86 -49.48
C ILE A 61 -17.40 19.25 -48.32
N ASP A 62 -17.93 19.75 -47.22
CA ASP A 62 -17.13 20.11 -46.02
C ASP A 62 -16.64 18.87 -45.30
N ALA A 63 -17.39 17.77 -45.26
CA ALA A 63 -16.97 16.50 -44.67
C ALA A 63 -15.88 15.82 -45.52
N ALA A 64 -16.06 15.78 -46.85
CA ALA A 64 -15.06 15.22 -47.78
C ALA A 64 -13.77 16.05 -47.82
N ASN A 65 -13.90 17.38 -47.76
CA ASN A 65 -12.74 18.29 -47.68
C ASN A 65 -12.02 18.21 -46.35
N ARG A 66 -12.74 18.00 -45.21
CA ARG A 66 -12.14 17.74 -43.92
C ARG A 66 -11.35 16.43 -43.90
N ALA A 67 -11.88 15.36 -44.45
CA ALA A 67 -11.19 14.07 -44.53
C ALA A 67 -9.94 14.12 -45.42
N LYS A 68 -10.05 14.73 -46.62
CA LYS A 68 -8.90 14.98 -47.50
C LYS A 68 -7.87 15.91 -46.91
N LEU A 69 -8.29 16.95 -46.18
CA LEU A 69 -7.42 17.87 -45.49
C LEU A 69 -6.69 17.23 -44.32
N GLN A 70 -7.33 16.26 -43.61
CA GLN A 70 -6.68 15.50 -42.55
C GLN A 70 -5.61 14.53 -43.08
N LEU A 71 -5.90 13.82 -44.19
CA LEU A 71 -4.95 12.95 -44.86
C LEU A 71 -3.75 13.75 -45.42
N ALA A 72 -4.04 14.78 -46.19
CA ALA A 72 -3.01 15.66 -46.73
C ALA A 72 -2.19 16.40 -45.64
N LYS A 73 -2.79 16.73 -44.50
CA LYS A 73 -2.09 17.24 -43.30
C LYS A 73 -1.15 16.25 -42.68
N LYS A 74 -1.53 14.94 -42.68
CA LYS A 74 -0.71 13.87 -42.10
C LYS A 74 0.51 13.57 -42.99
N GLU A 75 0.32 13.52 -44.28
CA GLU A 75 1.39 13.32 -45.28
C GLU A 75 2.31 14.54 -45.40
N ALA A 76 1.76 15.75 -45.55
CA ALA A 76 2.54 17.00 -45.58
C ALA A 76 3.27 17.29 -44.25
N LYS A 77 2.76 16.78 -43.12
CA LYS A 77 3.43 16.89 -41.82
C LYS A 77 4.68 16.01 -41.76
N LYS A 78 4.60 14.80 -42.32
CA LYS A 78 5.74 13.88 -42.39
C LYS A 78 6.81 14.33 -43.35
N GLU A 79 6.39 14.74 -44.58
CA GLU A 79 7.29 15.19 -45.63
C GLU A 79 7.93 16.54 -45.31
N PHE A 80 7.18 17.49 -44.75
CA PHE A 80 7.70 18.77 -44.29
C PHE A 80 8.71 18.60 -43.16
N PHE A 81 8.44 17.71 -42.23
CA PHE A 81 9.33 17.46 -41.10
C PHE A 81 10.65 16.87 -41.58
N THR A 82 10.59 15.82 -42.40
CA THR A 82 11.78 15.20 -43.00
C THR A 82 12.60 16.24 -43.81
N THR A 83 11.94 17.03 -44.65
CA THR A 83 12.60 18.03 -45.48
C THR A 83 13.20 19.19 -44.64
N VAL A 84 12.54 19.62 -43.60
CA VAL A 84 13.05 20.69 -42.70
C VAL A 84 14.23 20.20 -41.90
N VAL A 85 14.13 18.99 -41.33
CA VAL A 85 15.22 18.39 -40.54
C VAL A 85 16.44 18.13 -41.43
N GLU A 86 16.23 17.55 -42.63
CA GLU A 86 17.30 17.31 -43.61
C GLU A 86 17.98 18.61 -44.03
N ARG A 87 17.22 19.63 -44.42
CA ARG A 87 17.77 20.95 -44.80
C ARG A 87 18.48 21.63 -43.65
N LEU A 88 17.99 21.49 -42.42
CA LEU A 88 18.63 22.02 -41.24
C LEU A 88 19.95 21.29 -40.93
N GLN A 89 19.94 19.96 -41.05
CA GLN A 89 21.15 19.13 -40.92
C GLN A 89 22.19 19.46 -41.99
N GLU A 90 21.77 19.62 -43.24
CA GLU A 90 22.64 20.03 -44.35
C GLU A 90 23.22 21.43 -44.12
N ALA A 91 22.39 22.38 -43.69
CA ALA A 91 22.83 23.75 -43.39
C ALA A 91 23.82 23.76 -42.21
N LEU A 92 23.58 22.99 -41.15
CA LEU A 92 24.48 22.89 -40.00
C LEU A 92 25.78 22.17 -40.35
N ARG A 93 25.74 21.09 -41.16
CA ARG A 93 26.94 20.43 -41.68
C ARG A 93 27.76 21.39 -42.57
N ALA A 94 27.08 22.17 -43.42
CA ALA A 94 27.74 23.17 -44.26
C ALA A 94 28.37 24.34 -43.46
N VAL A 95 27.72 24.72 -42.35
CA VAL A 95 28.26 25.71 -41.40
C VAL A 95 29.44 25.11 -40.63
N SER A 96 29.33 23.89 -40.14
CA SER A 96 30.40 23.17 -39.43
C SER A 96 31.65 22.97 -40.30
N SER A 97 31.47 22.62 -41.58
CA SER A 97 32.61 22.47 -42.51
C SER A 97 33.29 23.79 -42.88
N LYS A 98 32.55 24.88 -42.93
CA LYS A 98 33.13 26.24 -43.19
C LYS A 98 33.81 26.82 -41.97
N LEU A 99 33.31 26.57 -40.78
CA LEU A 99 33.85 27.08 -39.50
C LEU A 99 35.11 26.33 -39.06
N SER A 100 35.34 25.11 -39.58
CA SER A 100 36.55 24.36 -39.27
C SER A 100 37.82 24.91 -39.93
N GLU A 101 37.68 25.85 -40.86
CA GLU A 101 38.83 26.43 -41.58
C GLU A 101 39.27 27.84 -41.09
N GLU A 102 38.44 28.61 -40.43
CA GLU A 102 38.77 30.03 -40.13
C GLU A 102 38.46 30.55 -38.72
N ASP A 103 37.59 29.95 -37.91
CA ASP A 103 37.20 30.53 -36.62
C ASP A 103 36.96 29.49 -35.50
N GLY A 104 37.74 29.69 -34.47
CA GLY A 104 37.56 29.31 -33.06
C GLY A 104 36.84 28.00 -32.67
N TYR A 105 37.49 27.24 -31.79
CA TYR A 105 37.05 26.04 -31.12
C TYR A 105 35.58 26.03 -30.63
N GLU A 106 35.06 27.21 -30.22
CA GLU A 106 33.67 27.33 -29.72
C GLU A 106 32.60 27.12 -30.82
N ASN A 107 32.85 27.61 -32.05
CA ASN A 107 31.90 27.43 -33.16
C ASN A 107 31.86 26.00 -33.69
N SER A 108 32.98 25.29 -33.61
CA SER A 108 33.07 23.87 -33.95
C SER A 108 32.32 22.99 -32.91
N LEU A 109 32.40 23.35 -31.63
CA LEU A 109 31.65 22.67 -30.57
C LEU A 109 30.14 22.87 -30.74
N PHE A 110 29.69 24.11 -31.01
CA PHE A 110 28.30 24.43 -31.26
C PHE A 110 27.70 23.65 -32.44
N ALA A 111 28.44 23.55 -33.54
CA ALA A 111 27.98 22.82 -34.70
C ALA A 111 27.90 21.31 -34.44
N ASN A 112 28.86 20.72 -33.68
CA ASN A 112 28.82 19.31 -33.26
C ASN A 112 27.67 19.03 -32.29
N ASP A 113 27.40 19.90 -31.35
CA ASP A 113 26.31 19.77 -30.42
C ASP A 113 24.93 19.90 -31.10
N ALA A 114 24.83 20.78 -32.10
CA ALA A 114 23.61 20.87 -32.92
C ALA A 114 23.38 19.58 -33.73
N VAL A 115 24.39 18.98 -34.33
CA VAL A 115 24.30 17.71 -35.07
C VAL A 115 23.85 16.58 -34.12
N ARG A 116 24.42 16.53 -32.93
CA ARG A 116 23.99 15.57 -31.88
C ARG A 116 22.54 15.77 -31.46
N GLY A 117 22.10 17.03 -31.30
CA GLY A 117 20.73 17.38 -30.99
C GLY A 117 19.73 16.87 -32.03
N PHE A 118 20.05 17.03 -33.33
CA PHE A 118 19.21 16.50 -34.41
C PHE A 118 19.19 14.99 -34.47
N ALA A 119 20.33 14.32 -34.24
CA ALA A 119 20.37 12.88 -34.15
C ALA A 119 19.49 12.37 -32.98
N PHE A 120 19.49 13.10 -31.87
CA PHE A 120 18.60 12.80 -30.73
C PHE A 120 17.12 12.95 -31.10
N ILE A 121 16.74 14.02 -31.80
CA ILE A 121 15.37 14.22 -32.28
C ILE A 121 14.94 13.08 -33.20
N GLU A 122 15.83 12.63 -34.08
CA GLU A 122 15.58 11.49 -34.97
C GLU A 122 15.32 10.21 -34.17
N LEU A 123 16.11 9.94 -33.12
CA LEU A 123 15.88 8.80 -32.20
C LEU A 123 14.53 8.90 -31.52
N CYS A 124 14.07 10.09 -31.10
CA CYS A 124 12.76 10.29 -30.47
C CYS A 124 11.59 10.06 -31.44
N GLN A 125 11.80 10.15 -32.76
CA GLN A 125 10.76 9.96 -33.77
C GLN A 125 10.64 8.52 -34.23
N LYS A 126 11.71 7.74 -34.14
CA LYS A 126 11.71 6.33 -34.57
C LYS A 126 10.77 5.49 -33.73
N ARG A 127 10.31 4.40 -34.31
CA ARG A 127 9.64 3.30 -33.63
C ARG A 127 10.53 2.09 -33.68
N TYR A 128 10.54 1.34 -32.59
CA TYR A 128 11.47 0.24 -32.38
C TYR A 128 10.72 -1.06 -32.20
N ASP A 129 11.22 -2.14 -32.79
CA ASP A 129 10.69 -3.49 -32.58
C ASP A 129 11.14 -4.06 -31.24
N VAL A 130 12.31 -3.65 -30.77
CA VAL A 130 12.86 -4.06 -29.49
C VAL A 130 13.52 -2.86 -28.81
N ILE A 131 13.15 -2.65 -27.56
CA ILE A 131 13.83 -1.70 -26.67
C ILE A 131 14.32 -2.47 -25.45
N LEU A 132 15.60 -2.31 -25.12
CA LEU A 132 16.19 -2.81 -23.89
C LEU A 132 16.68 -1.64 -23.05
N MET A 133 16.36 -1.64 -21.76
CA MET A 133 16.75 -0.57 -20.85
C MET A 133 17.13 -1.06 -19.46
N ASN A 134 18.03 -0.31 -18.85
CA ASN A 134 18.29 -0.28 -17.43
C ASN A 134 18.10 1.19 -17.00
N PRO A 135 16.85 1.61 -16.70
CA PRO A 135 16.59 3.00 -16.37
C PRO A 135 17.17 3.38 -15.01
N PRO A 136 17.52 4.65 -14.78
CA PRO A 136 17.91 5.10 -13.46
C PRO A 136 16.77 4.92 -12.46
N PHE A 137 17.11 4.55 -11.22
CA PHE A 137 16.16 4.34 -10.14
C PHE A 137 15.97 5.62 -9.31
N GLY A 138 14.76 5.78 -8.75
CA GLY A 138 14.44 6.89 -7.86
C GLY A 138 13.82 8.11 -8.55
N GLU A 139 13.92 9.25 -7.88
CA GLU A 139 13.32 10.51 -8.32
C GLU A 139 14.21 11.23 -9.34
N GLY A 140 13.60 12.07 -10.19
CA GLY A 140 14.31 12.93 -11.10
C GLY A 140 15.11 14.02 -10.36
N SER A 141 16.12 14.59 -11.04
CA SER A 141 16.86 15.74 -10.50
C SER A 141 15.95 16.95 -10.29
N GLU A 142 16.38 17.88 -9.46
CA GLU A 142 15.65 19.12 -9.19
C GLU A 142 15.38 19.91 -10.49
N ASN A 143 16.34 19.93 -11.42
CA ASN A 143 16.21 20.62 -12.69
C ASN A 143 15.21 19.95 -13.64
N SER A 144 15.14 18.61 -13.67
CA SER A 144 14.24 17.85 -14.54
C SER A 144 12.83 17.68 -13.95
N SER A 145 12.65 17.91 -12.65
CA SER A 145 11.40 17.66 -11.92
C SER A 145 10.22 18.43 -12.50
N ASN A 146 10.39 19.69 -12.89
CA ASN A 146 9.32 20.49 -13.49
C ASN A 146 8.85 19.86 -14.81
N TYR A 147 9.80 19.49 -15.68
CA TYR A 147 9.47 18.85 -16.96
C TYR A 147 8.76 17.50 -16.76
N LEU A 148 9.22 16.69 -15.80
CA LEU A 148 8.61 15.39 -15.47
C LEU A 148 7.20 15.57 -14.92
N ASN A 149 6.98 16.54 -14.04
CA ASN A 149 5.66 16.84 -13.49
C ASN A 149 4.65 17.29 -14.56
N ASP A 150 5.10 18.04 -15.57
CA ASP A 150 4.23 18.52 -16.65
C ASP A 150 3.93 17.43 -17.69
N ASN A 151 4.88 16.55 -18.01
CA ASN A 151 4.78 15.58 -19.10
C ASN A 151 4.49 14.15 -18.67
N TYR A 152 4.75 13.81 -17.40
CA TYR A 152 4.57 12.49 -16.78
C TYR A 152 3.85 12.63 -15.43
N VAL A 153 2.74 13.38 -15.39
CA VAL A 153 1.99 13.78 -14.16
C VAL A 153 1.79 12.61 -13.18
N ASN A 154 1.45 11.43 -13.69
CA ASN A 154 1.19 10.24 -12.87
C ASN A 154 2.46 9.42 -12.57
N TRP A 155 3.56 9.69 -13.24
CA TRP A 155 4.78 8.87 -13.23
C TRP A 155 6.03 9.65 -12.81
N SER A 156 5.90 10.94 -12.52
CA SER A 156 7.02 11.87 -12.26
C SER A 156 7.83 11.52 -11.02
N LYS A 157 7.23 10.83 -10.05
CA LYS A 157 7.89 10.48 -8.77
C LYS A 157 8.93 9.37 -8.87
N ASN A 158 8.99 8.65 -9.98
CA ASN A 158 10.00 7.64 -10.20
C ASN A 158 10.39 7.58 -11.67
N LEU A 159 11.66 7.77 -11.95
CA LEU A 159 12.21 7.74 -13.30
C LEU A 159 11.92 6.42 -14.02
N VAL A 160 11.99 5.28 -13.31
CA VAL A 160 11.64 3.97 -13.88
C VAL A 160 10.26 4.01 -14.54
N CYS A 161 9.25 4.52 -13.83
CA CYS A 161 7.87 4.58 -14.35
C CYS A 161 7.75 5.51 -15.55
N ALA A 162 8.41 6.67 -15.53
CA ALA A 162 8.44 7.61 -16.65
C ALA A 162 9.13 6.99 -17.87
N PHE A 163 10.25 6.29 -17.70
CA PHE A 163 10.94 5.58 -18.77
C PHE A 163 10.08 4.46 -19.38
N PHE A 164 9.42 3.65 -18.57
CA PHE A 164 8.49 2.62 -19.09
C PHE A 164 7.40 3.23 -19.96
N ALA A 165 6.70 4.26 -19.45
CA ALA A 165 5.65 4.94 -20.19
C ALA A 165 6.19 5.49 -21.52
N ARG A 166 7.36 6.12 -21.50
CA ARG A 166 7.99 6.68 -22.70
C ARG A 166 8.42 5.63 -23.70
N MET A 167 9.06 4.56 -23.24
CA MET A 167 9.57 3.51 -24.13
C MET A 167 8.42 2.73 -24.79
N GLN A 168 7.31 2.49 -24.10
CA GLN A 168 6.12 1.91 -24.71
C GLN A 168 5.55 2.79 -25.84
N GLU A 169 5.59 4.13 -25.70
CA GLU A 169 5.20 5.03 -26.79
C GLU A 169 6.09 4.89 -28.04
N LEU A 170 7.35 4.49 -27.86
CA LEU A 170 8.33 4.35 -28.94
C LEU A 170 8.34 2.98 -29.61
N LEU A 171 7.61 1.99 -29.09
CA LEU A 171 7.50 0.67 -29.70
C LEU A 171 6.68 0.69 -30.99
N THR A 172 6.98 -0.24 -31.91
CA THR A 172 6.08 -0.67 -32.98
C THR A 172 4.89 -1.44 -32.40
N VAL A 173 3.86 -1.76 -33.19
CA VAL A 173 2.66 -2.47 -32.72
C VAL A 173 3.03 -3.81 -32.08
N ASP A 174 3.93 -4.59 -32.70
CA ASP A 174 4.39 -5.89 -32.20
C ASP A 174 5.67 -5.79 -31.39
N GLY A 175 6.07 -4.55 -31.02
CA GLY A 175 7.33 -4.29 -30.34
C GLY A 175 7.35 -4.80 -28.91
N LYS A 176 8.57 -5.10 -28.43
CA LYS A 176 8.81 -5.60 -27.08
C LYS A 176 9.78 -4.71 -26.31
N LEU A 177 9.45 -4.46 -25.05
CA LEU A 177 10.26 -3.68 -24.11
C LEU A 177 10.82 -4.62 -23.03
N GLY A 178 12.15 -4.80 -23.03
CA GLY A 178 12.87 -5.50 -21.96
C GLY A 178 13.48 -4.50 -20.98
N SER A 179 13.30 -4.71 -19.70
CA SER A 179 13.87 -3.84 -18.65
C SER A 179 14.32 -4.63 -17.44
N ILE A 180 15.45 -4.22 -16.84
CA ILE A 180 15.80 -4.54 -15.46
C ILE A 180 15.53 -3.29 -14.61
N PHE A 181 14.96 -3.46 -13.42
CA PHE A 181 14.51 -2.33 -12.59
C PHE A 181 14.34 -2.74 -11.13
N ASP A 182 14.06 -1.74 -10.26
CA ASP A 182 13.76 -1.92 -8.85
C ASP A 182 12.45 -2.73 -8.66
N ARG A 183 12.57 -3.90 -8.01
CA ARG A 183 11.47 -4.83 -7.74
C ARG A 183 10.28 -4.19 -7.03
N THR A 184 10.50 -3.14 -6.24
CA THR A 184 9.42 -2.44 -5.52
C THR A 184 8.32 -1.92 -6.46
N VAL A 185 8.62 -1.71 -7.73
CA VAL A 185 7.64 -1.32 -8.76
C VAL A 185 6.55 -2.40 -8.94
N LEU A 186 6.87 -3.68 -8.71
CA LEU A 186 5.91 -4.78 -8.83
C LEU A 186 4.93 -4.88 -7.65
N ILE A 187 5.30 -4.38 -6.47
CA ILE A 187 4.58 -4.66 -5.22
C ILE A 187 4.11 -3.43 -4.44
N LYS A 188 4.86 -2.32 -4.47
CA LYS A 188 4.58 -1.15 -3.63
C LYS A 188 3.30 -0.42 -4.06
N SER A 189 2.45 -0.04 -3.08
CA SER A 189 1.15 0.62 -3.34
C SER A 189 1.25 1.93 -4.12
N SER A 190 2.34 2.70 -3.95
CA SER A 190 2.56 3.95 -4.68
C SER A 190 2.66 3.77 -6.21
N TYR A 191 2.87 2.55 -6.69
CA TYR A 191 2.96 2.23 -8.12
C TYR A 191 1.70 1.53 -8.67
N GLU A 192 0.59 1.51 -7.94
CA GLU A 192 -0.66 0.88 -8.36
C GLU A 192 -1.14 1.39 -9.72
N ASN A 193 -1.30 2.72 -9.88
CA ASN A 193 -1.71 3.32 -11.14
C ASN A 193 -0.74 3.01 -12.29
N PHE A 194 0.56 2.95 -12.00
CA PHE A 194 1.55 2.59 -12.99
C PHE A 194 1.37 1.14 -13.47
N ARG A 195 1.19 0.21 -12.54
CA ARG A 195 0.93 -1.20 -12.89
C ARG A 195 -0.33 -1.37 -13.72
N GLU A 196 -1.40 -0.67 -13.36
CA GLU A 196 -2.67 -0.69 -14.10
C GLU A 196 -2.50 -0.28 -15.57
N HIS A 197 -1.75 0.78 -15.84
CA HIS A 197 -1.68 1.37 -17.17
C HIS A 197 -0.54 0.82 -18.03
N HIS A 198 0.51 0.29 -17.42
CA HIS A 198 1.75 -0.02 -18.12
C HIS A 198 2.29 -1.44 -17.91
N VAL A 199 1.75 -2.19 -16.94
CA VAL A 199 2.29 -3.51 -16.57
C VAL A 199 1.24 -4.61 -16.66
N CYS A 200 0.09 -4.46 -15.98
CA CYS A 200 -0.99 -5.44 -16.01
C CYS A 200 -1.53 -5.62 -17.44
N GLY A 201 -1.64 -6.86 -17.91
CA GLY A 201 -2.06 -7.17 -19.27
C GLY A 201 -0.97 -7.06 -20.33
N TYR A 202 0.21 -6.52 -20.02
CA TYR A 202 1.31 -6.31 -20.98
C TYR A 202 2.48 -7.27 -20.81
N ILE A 203 2.57 -8.02 -19.69
CA ILE A 203 3.71 -8.88 -19.37
C ILE A 203 3.72 -10.12 -20.25
N SER A 204 4.79 -10.32 -21.01
CA SER A 204 5.07 -11.59 -21.72
C SER A 204 6.08 -12.45 -20.97
N PHE A 205 7.01 -11.83 -20.21
CA PHE A 205 7.99 -12.51 -19.39
C PHE A 205 8.38 -11.68 -18.18
N CYS A 206 8.61 -12.33 -17.05
CA CYS A 206 9.16 -11.74 -15.84
C CYS A 206 10.16 -12.70 -15.19
N ALA A 207 11.34 -12.21 -14.80
CA ALA A 207 12.19 -12.93 -13.86
C ALA A 207 12.35 -12.07 -12.59
N ASP A 208 11.90 -12.61 -11.47
CA ASP A 208 12.01 -11.96 -10.17
C ASP A 208 13.36 -12.35 -9.54
N THR A 209 14.31 -11.42 -9.65
CA THR A 209 15.72 -11.71 -9.43
C THR A 209 16.25 -11.32 -8.05
N GLY A 210 15.56 -10.42 -7.32
CA GLY A 210 15.91 -10.04 -5.96
C GLY A 210 17.26 -9.34 -5.80
N TRP A 211 17.95 -9.62 -4.68
CA TRP A 211 19.17 -8.96 -4.26
C TRP A 211 20.41 -9.40 -5.05
N ASN A 212 21.43 -8.54 -5.07
CA ASN A 212 22.81 -8.81 -5.55
C ASN A 212 22.91 -9.18 -7.04
N VAL A 213 22.04 -8.64 -7.88
CA VAL A 213 22.11 -8.80 -9.35
C VAL A 213 22.81 -7.61 -10.01
N LEU A 214 22.58 -6.41 -9.50
CA LEU A 214 23.29 -5.20 -9.89
C LEU A 214 24.28 -4.80 -8.79
N ASP A 215 25.28 -4.03 -9.17
CA ASP A 215 26.22 -3.41 -8.22
C ASP A 215 25.54 -2.20 -7.50
N ALA A 216 24.40 -2.49 -6.88
CA ALA A 216 23.58 -1.55 -6.12
C ALA A 216 22.82 -2.29 -5.02
N SER A 217 22.60 -1.63 -3.89
CA SER A 217 21.86 -2.18 -2.75
C SER A 217 20.34 -2.09 -2.97
N VAL A 218 19.85 -2.84 -3.95
CA VAL A 218 18.45 -2.85 -4.39
C VAL A 218 18.02 -4.24 -4.85
N GLU A 219 16.79 -4.61 -4.53
CA GLU A 219 16.16 -5.79 -5.16
C GLU A 219 15.79 -5.47 -6.61
N THR A 220 16.04 -6.39 -7.50
CA THR A 220 15.76 -6.22 -8.93
C THR A 220 14.75 -7.23 -9.45
N SER A 221 14.08 -6.85 -10.52
CA SER A 221 13.30 -7.74 -11.38
C SER A 221 13.52 -7.36 -12.84
N THR A 222 13.27 -8.31 -13.73
CA THR A 222 13.28 -8.07 -15.17
C THR A 222 11.88 -8.29 -15.73
N LEU A 223 11.46 -7.42 -16.65
CA LEU A 223 10.21 -7.57 -17.39
C LEU A 223 10.46 -7.50 -18.89
N VAL A 224 9.68 -8.30 -19.63
CA VAL A 224 9.46 -8.10 -21.07
C VAL A 224 7.98 -7.79 -21.27
N LEU A 225 7.71 -6.56 -21.71
CA LEU A 225 6.36 -6.09 -22.01
C LEU A 225 6.12 -6.06 -23.52
N THR A 226 4.90 -6.34 -23.92
CA THR A 226 4.39 -6.07 -25.28
C THR A 226 3.80 -4.68 -25.34
N ARG A 227 3.67 -4.10 -26.54
CA ARG A 227 3.05 -2.78 -26.69
C ARG A 227 1.55 -2.80 -26.41
N ASP A 228 0.86 -3.78 -26.96
CA ASP A 228 -0.59 -3.90 -26.82
C ASP A 228 -0.94 -4.87 -25.68
N SER A 229 -1.92 -4.48 -24.87
CA SER A 229 -2.45 -5.38 -23.84
C SER A 229 -3.08 -6.59 -24.53
N SER A 230 -2.60 -7.75 -24.20
CA SER A 230 -3.13 -8.99 -24.73
C SER A 230 -3.55 -9.88 -23.56
N ASN A 231 -4.59 -10.68 -23.77
CA ASN A 231 -4.92 -11.79 -22.87
C ASN A 231 -3.87 -12.91 -22.92
N GLN A 232 -2.62 -12.57 -23.26
CA GLN A 232 -1.55 -13.54 -23.35
C GLN A 232 -1.17 -14.03 -21.96
N THR A 233 -0.85 -15.31 -21.88
CA THR A 233 -0.21 -15.92 -20.74
C THR A 233 1.22 -15.42 -20.67
N GLY A 234 1.58 -14.78 -19.55
CA GLY A 234 2.95 -14.39 -19.25
C GLY A 234 3.67 -15.53 -18.57
N LEU A 235 4.98 -15.62 -18.82
CA LEU A 235 5.88 -16.56 -18.17
C LEU A 235 6.65 -15.86 -17.04
N PHE A 236 6.61 -16.43 -15.84
CA PHE A 236 7.26 -15.87 -14.66
C PHE A 236 8.26 -16.87 -14.08
N MET A 237 9.45 -16.39 -13.70
CA MET A 237 10.50 -17.19 -13.10
C MET A 237 10.96 -16.58 -11.78
N ASP A 238 10.99 -17.38 -10.73
CA ASP A 238 11.37 -16.95 -9.38
C ASP A 238 12.77 -17.45 -9.00
N VAL A 239 13.67 -16.51 -8.75
CA VAL A 239 15.02 -16.78 -8.23
C VAL A 239 15.38 -15.88 -7.05
N LEU A 240 14.36 -15.41 -6.29
CA LEU A 240 14.54 -14.47 -5.17
C LEU A 240 15.48 -14.99 -4.09
N ASP A 241 15.28 -16.22 -3.65
CA ASP A 241 16.00 -16.89 -2.57
C ASP A 241 17.27 -17.65 -3.03
N VAL A 242 17.62 -17.53 -4.32
CA VAL A 242 18.79 -18.19 -4.92
C VAL A 242 20.04 -17.35 -4.70
N PRO A 243 21.21 -17.95 -4.36
CA PRO A 243 22.47 -17.24 -4.30
C PRO A 243 22.82 -16.53 -5.62
N SER A 244 23.39 -15.33 -5.54
CA SER A 244 23.55 -14.46 -6.72
C SER A 244 24.38 -15.10 -7.83
N GLU A 245 25.41 -15.85 -7.49
CA GLU A 245 26.29 -16.60 -8.41
C GLU A 245 25.57 -17.71 -9.16
N GLU A 246 24.48 -18.25 -8.62
CA GLU A 246 23.71 -19.35 -9.22
C GLU A 246 22.53 -18.87 -10.07
N LYS A 247 22.05 -17.64 -9.85
CA LYS A 247 20.83 -17.10 -10.50
C LYS A 247 20.88 -17.21 -12.02
N ASN A 248 21.96 -16.80 -12.64
CA ASN A 248 22.10 -16.82 -14.10
C ASN A 248 22.04 -18.25 -14.65
N GLY A 249 22.76 -19.17 -14.02
CA GLY A 249 22.77 -20.58 -14.41
C GLY A 249 21.39 -21.22 -14.30
N LEU A 250 20.70 -20.93 -13.19
CA LEU A 250 19.34 -21.44 -12.94
C LEU A 250 18.32 -20.87 -13.92
N LEU A 251 18.35 -19.56 -14.20
CA LEU A 251 17.46 -18.93 -15.18
C LEU A 251 17.62 -19.55 -16.58
N LEU A 252 18.84 -19.72 -17.04
CA LEU A 252 19.11 -20.36 -18.32
C LEU A 252 18.63 -21.82 -18.35
N LYS A 253 18.81 -22.55 -17.25
CA LYS A 253 18.32 -23.92 -17.10
C LYS A 253 16.79 -23.95 -17.16
N MET A 254 16.10 -23.08 -16.41
CA MET A 254 14.63 -23.00 -16.41
C MET A 254 14.06 -22.63 -17.78
N CYS A 255 14.70 -21.69 -18.51
CA CYS A 255 14.32 -21.37 -19.88
C CYS A 255 14.40 -22.58 -20.81
N LYS A 256 15.48 -23.38 -20.67
CA LYS A 256 15.64 -24.60 -21.47
C LYS A 256 14.64 -25.67 -21.08
N GLU A 257 14.47 -25.93 -19.78
CA GLU A 257 13.47 -26.89 -19.26
C GLU A 257 12.07 -26.54 -19.75
N TYR A 258 11.70 -25.26 -19.70
CA TYR A 258 10.42 -24.78 -20.21
C TYR A 258 10.27 -25.03 -21.73
N SER A 259 11.31 -24.76 -22.54
CA SER A 259 11.31 -25.05 -23.96
C SER A 259 11.15 -26.54 -24.27
N ASP A 260 11.72 -27.40 -23.41
CA ASP A 260 11.67 -28.86 -23.53
C ASP A 260 10.36 -29.45 -22.95
N GLY A 261 9.43 -28.60 -22.43
CA GLY A 261 8.17 -29.01 -21.83
C GLY A 261 8.31 -29.61 -20.43
N ILE A 262 9.41 -29.33 -19.73
CA ILE A 262 9.69 -29.81 -18.37
C ILE A 262 9.11 -28.81 -17.38
N ILE A 263 8.26 -29.29 -16.46
CA ILE A 263 7.66 -28.48 -15.41
C ILE A 263 8.70 -28.21 -14.31
N ASN A 264 8.88 -26.94 -13.95
CA ASN A 264 9.75 -26.50 -12.87
C ASN A 264 8.91 -25.72 -11.85
N SER A 265 9.05 -26.02 -10.56
CA SER A 265 8.27 -25.40 -9.46
C SER A 265 8.54 -23.89 -9.28
N ARG A 266 9.57 -23.34 -9.92
CA ARG A 266 9.89 -21.91 -9.91
C ARG A 266 9.43 -21.18 -11.17
N VAL A 267 8.71 -21.87 -12.05
CA VAL A 267 8.18 -21.33 -13.31
C VAL A 267 6.66 -21.31 -13.25
N TYR A 268 6.10 -20.16 -13.49
CA TYR A 268 4.65 -19.92 -13.39
C TYR A 268 4.15 -19.37 -14.71
N GLU A 269 2.96 -19.82 -15.12
CA GLU A 269 2.22 -19.28 -16.25
C GLU A 269 0.91 -18.66 -15.75
N CYS A 270 0.72 -17.37 -15.97
CA CYS A 270 -0.54 -16.72 -15.61
C CYS A 270 -0.84 -15.54 -16.53
N LYS A 271 -2.12 -15.19 -16.59
CA LYS A 271 -2.59 -14.04 -17.36
C LYS A 271 -2.33 -12.76 -16.57
N SER A 272 -1.42 -11.92 -17.06
CA SER A 272 -1.03 -10.71 -16.34
C SER A 272 -2.18 -9.69 -16.14
N VAL A 273 -3.28 -9.81 -16.88
CA VAL A 273 -4.51 -9.02 -16.69
C VAL A 273 -5.23 -9.37 -15.36
N GLU A 274 -5.05 -10.58 -14.84
CA GLU A 274 -5.69 -10.99 -13.57
C GLU A 274 -5.14 -10.24 -12.36
N PHE A 275 -3.92 -9.70 -12.45
CA PHE A 275 -3.32 -8.87 -11.41
C PHE A 275 -4.06 -7.54 -11.17
N GLU A 276 -4.91 -7.09 -12.09
CA GLU A 276 -5.78 -5.92 -11.90
C GLU A 276 -6.77 -6.11 -10.73
N ASN A 277 -7.10 -7.35 -10.40
CA ASN A 277 -8.01 -7.68 -9.30
C ASN A 277 -7.30 -7.76 -7.94
N LEU A 278 -5.96 -7.85 -7.94
CA LEU A 278 -5.18 -7.93 -6.70
C LEU A 278 -5.11 -6.59 -5.97
N PRO A 279 -4.97 -6.60 -4.64
CA PRO A 279 -4.75 -5.38 -3.87
C PRO A 279 -3.56 -4.60 -4.41
N ASN A 280 -3.75 -3.30 -4.62
CA ASN A 280 -2.74 -2.42 -5.23
C ASN A 280 -2.21 -2.93 -6.59
N LYS A 281 -2.91 -3.87 -7.24
CA LYS A 281 -2.52 -4.48 -8.52
C LYS A 281 -1.09 -5.04 -8.52
N ILE A 282 -0.71 -5.70 -7.42
CA ILE A 282 0.61 -6.33 -7.30
C ILE A 282 0.77 -7.44 -8.33
N ILE A 283 2.01 -7.69 -8.74
CA ILE A 283 2.33 -8.77 -9.67
C ILE A 283 2.51 -10.07 -8.88
N GLY A 284 1.37 -10.69 -8.53
CA GLY A 284 1.28 -11.89 -7.69
C GLY A 284 1.27 -13.18 -8.51
N TYR A 285 2.26 -13.40 -9.34
CA TYR A 285 2.38 -14.55 -10.25
C TYR A 285 2.42 -15.90 -9.53
N TYR A 286 2.78 -15.90 -8.25
CA TYR A 286 2.86 -17.08 -7.38
C TYR A 286 1.55 -17.41 -6.66
N PHE A 287 0.48 -16.66 -6.90
CA PHE A 287 -0.84 -16.94 -6.33
C PHE A 287 -1.56 -18.00 -7.16
N ASP A 288 -2.09 -18.99 -6.49
CA ASP A 288 -2.95 -20.00 -7.09
C ASP A 288 -4.34 -19.45 -7.44
N GLU A 289 -5.15 -20.25 -8.14
CA GLU A 289 -6.49 -19.86 -8.57
C GLU A 289 -7.43 -19.60 -7.38
N THR A 290 -7.23 -20.30 -6.26
CA THR A 290 -8.00 -20.11 -5.02
C THR A 290 -7.75 -18.73 -4.44
N ILE A 291 -6.48 -18.33 -4.30
CA ILE A 291 -6.09 -17.01 -3.82
C ILE A 291 -6.61 -15.91 -4.76
N LEU A 292 -6.46 -16.08 -6.07
CA LEU A 292 -6.99 -15.13 -7.06
C LEU A 292 -8.52 -14.98 -6.95
N THR A 293 -9.23 -16.06 -6.64
CA THR A 293 -10.69 -16.05 -6.42
C THR A 293 -11.07 -15.32 -5.14
N ILE A 294 -10.30 -15.50 -4.07
CA ILE A 294 -10.50 -14.80 -2.80
C ILE A 294 -10.42 -13.27 -3.00
N PHE A 295 -9.47 -12.78 -3.79
CA PHE A 295 -9.33 -11.35 -4.04
C PHE A 295 -10.46 -10.74 -4.89
N LYS A 296 -11.34 -11.54 -5.49
CA LYS A 296 -12.59 -11.08 -6.13
C LYS A 296 -13.69 -10.75 -5.12
N ASN A 297 -13.55 -11.17 -3.85
CA ASN A 297 -14.50 -10.83 -2.79
C ASN A 297 -14.56 -9.31 -2.54
N THR A 298 -15.70 -8.89 -1.98
CA THR A 298 -15.91 -7.49 -1.61
C THR A 298 -14.86 -7.02 -0.60
N LYS A 299 -14.21 -5.89 -0.87
CA LYS A 299 -13.25 -5.29 0.05
C LYS A 299 -13.90 -4.88 1.37
N MET A 300 -13.17 -4.97 2.46
CA MET A 300 -13.64 -4.62 3.81
C MET A 300 -14.21 -3.19 3.89
N GLU A 301 -13.56 -2.22 3.25
CA GLU A 301 -14.06 -0.84 3.20
C GLU A 301 -15.43 -0.71 2.52
N ASN A 302 -15.69 -1.49 1.47
CA ASN A 302 -16.96 -1.49 0.75
C ASN A 302 -18.10 -2.14 1.56
N ARG A 303 -17.75 -2.89 2.61
CA ARG A 303 -18.71 -3.36 3.63
C ARG A 303 -18.91 -2.34 4.76
N GLY A 304 -18.28 -1.16 4.65
CA GLY A 304 -18.40 -0.04 5.59
C GLY A 304 -17.53 -0.18 6.83
N LEU A 305 -16.51 -1.03 6.81
CA LEU A 305 -15.44 -1.11 7.80
C LEU A 305 -14.22 -0.37 7.24
N VAL A 306 -14.16 0.95 7.47
CA VAL A 306 -13.15 1.83 6.86
C VAL A 306 -12.10 2.20 7.90
N SER A 307 -10.90 1.65 7.74
CA SER A 307 -9.76 2.01 8.57
C SER A 307 -9.22 3.40 8.25
N ARG A 308 -8.81 4.10 9.29
CA ARG A 308 -8.31 5.48 9.23
C ARG A 308 -7.03 5.65 10.04
N LYS A 309 -6.15 6.50 9.53
CA LYS A 309 -4.94 6.93 10.24
C LYS A 309 -5.30 8.11 11.15
N GLY A 310 -4.87 8.06 12.41
CA GLY A 310 -5.09 9.13 13.38
C GLY A 310 -3.96 10.16 13.43
N ASN A 311 -3.86 10.84 14.56
CA ASN A 311 -2.95 11.94 14.78
C ASN A 311 -1.49 11.46 14.90
N ASP A 312 -0.56 12.24 14.35
CA ASP A 312 0.88 12.06 14.59
C ASP A 312 1.27 12.96 15.78
N PHE A 313 1.34 12.41 16.99
CA PHE A 313 1.84 13.13 18.16
C PHE A 313 3.36 12.98 18.28
N VAL A 314 4.01 14.04 18.74
CA VAL A 314 5.44 13.95 19.08
C VAL A 314 5.60 13.04 20.29
N SER A 315 6.36 11.97 20.15
CA SER A 315 6.66 11.01 21.21
C SER A 315 7.14 11.72 22.46
N PHE A 316 6.64 11.30 23.63
CA PHE A 316 7.00 11.80 24.97
C PHE A 316 6.64 13.25 25.31
N LYS A 317 6.06 14.02 24.38
CA LYS A 317 5.69 15.41 24.66
C LYS A 317 4.28 15.54 25.24
N HIS A 318 3.32 14.85 24.66
CA HIS A 318 1.90 14.93 25.01
C HIS A 318 1.35 13.67 25.70
N PRO A 319 1.70 12.44 25.31
CA PRO A 319 1.23 11.24 25.97
C PRO A 319 1.79 11.06 27.39
N ARG A 320 0.94 10.54 28.29
CA ARG A 320 1.27 10.16 29.67
C ARG A 320 0.52 8.87 30.02
N LEU A 321 0.95 8.21 31.07
CA LEU A 321 0.16 7.13 31.68
C LEU A 321 -0.95 7.76 32.54
N PHE A 322 -2.13 7.12 32.60
CA PHE A 322 -3.27 7.73 33.31
C PHE A 322 -3.01 8.01 34.79
N PHE A 323 -2.20 7.17 35.44
CA PHE A 323 -1.85 7.31 36.85
C PHE A 323 -0.76 8.35 37.13
N GLU A 324 -0.08 8.89 36.13
CA GLU A 324 0.91 9.97 36.28
C GLU A 324 0.26 11.35 36.33
N THR A 325 -1.05 11.47 36.19
CA THR A 325 -1.71 12.75 36.02
C THR A 325 -2.83 12.97 37.02
N ILE A 326 -2.98 14.21 37.45
CA ILE A 326 -4.14 14.67 38.21
C ILE A 326 -5.29 14.86 37.22
N ASP A 327 -6.52 14.64 37.66
CA ASP A 327 -7.71 14.83 36.83
C ASP A 327 -7.82 16.26 36.30
N SER A 328 -7.94 16.40 34.98
CA SER A 328 -8.03 17.70 34.31
C SER A 328 -9.03 17.62 33.16
N LYS A 329 -9.70 18.76 32.85
CA LYS A 329 -10.68 18.85 31.77
C LYS A 329 -10.11 18.63 30.37
N ASP A 330 -8.80 18.81 30.20
CA ASP A 330 -8.10 18.66 28.92
C ASP A 330 -7.51 17.26 28.74
N LYS A 331 -7.76 16.35 29.70
CA LYS A 331 -7.30 14.96 29.67
C LYS A 331 -8.22 14.12 28.78
N SER A 332 -7.66 13.38 27.87
CA SER A 332 -8.38 12.42 27.03
C SER A 332 -7.59 11.13 26.92
N HIS A 333 -8.27 10.00 26.85
CA HIS A 333 -7.63 8.72 26.62
C HIS A 333 -7.06 8.65 25.21
N PHE A 334 -5.98 7.88 25.06
CA PHE A 334 -5.20 7.84 23.84
C PHE A 334 -4.78 6.41 23.47
N TYR A 335 -4.96 6.04 22.23
CA TYR A 335 -4.48 4.79 21.67
C TYR A 335 -3.32 5.05 20.70
N ASN A 336 -2.13 4.60 21.05
CA ASN A 336 -0.92 4.81 20.26
C ASN A 336 -0.41 3.55 19.55
N GLY A 337 -1.05 2.39 19.76
CA GLY A 337 -0.50 1.11 19.32
C GLY A 337 0.69 0.66 20.20
N GLY A 338 1.35 -0.39 19.80
CA GLY A 338 2.61 -0.84 20.42
C GLY A 338 2.51 -2.03 21.35
N PHE A 339 1.32 -2.47 21.70
CA PHE A 339 1.09 -3.71 22.45
C PHE A 339 0.32 -4.68 21.57
N PHE A 340 0.75 -5.93 21.52
CA PHE A 340 0.00 -6.99 20.86
C PHE A 340 -1.14 -7.45 21.76
N THR A 341 -2.38 -7.17 21.35
CA THR A 341 -3.58 -7.69 22.02
C THR A 341 -4.73 -7.79 21.04
N GLN A 342 -5.50 -8.87 21.10
CA GLN A 342 -6.61 -9.12 20.21
C GLN A 342 -7.94 -9.04 20.98
N PHE A 343 -9.01 -8.65 20.29
CA PHE A 343 -10.40 -8.52 20.77
C PHE A 343 -10.63 -7.45 21.84
N TYR A 344 -9.87 -7.42 22.91
CA TYR A 344 -10.03 -6.47 24.01
C TYR A 344 -8.68 -5.93 24.49
N TYR A 345 -8.61 -4.62 24.79
CA TYR A 345 -7.38 -3.91 25.18
C TYR A 345 -7.59 -3.06 26.42
N THR A 346 -6.55 -3.01 27.26
CA THR A 346 -6.49 -2.15 28.43
C THR A 346 -5.71 -0.90 28.12
N TYR A 347 -6.40 0.22 28.00
CA TYR A 347 -5.81 1.49 27.64
C TYR A 347 -5.15 2.15 28.85
N ARG A 348 -3.85 2.41 28.76
CA ARG A 348 -3.05 3.03 29.80
C ARG A 348 -2.70 4.49 29.51
N ASP A 349 -2.69 4.84 28.23
CA ASP A 349 -2.22 6.13 27.78
C ASP A 349 -3.33 7.16 27.76
N ILE A 350 -2.96 8.38 28.16
CA ILE A 350 -3.77 9.58 28.02
C ILE A 350 -2.98 10.64 27.25
N VAL A 351 -3.69 11.59 26.69
CA VAL A 351 -3.12 12.78 26.06
C VAL A 351 -3.80 14.03 26.62
N PHE A 352 -3.04 15.09 26.85
CA PHE A 352 -3.61 16.41 27.13
C PHE A 352 -4.00 17.04 25.79
N TRP A 353 -5.30 17.08 25.54
CA TRP A 353 -5.86 17.58 24.30
C TRP A 353 -6.29 19.04 24.45
N ASN A 354 -5.45 19.95 23.96
CA ASN A 354 -5.82 21.33 23.70
C ASN A 354 -5.46 21.63 22.24
N GLU A 355 -6.47 21.79 21.39
CA GLU A 355 -6.28 21.90 19.94
C GLU A 355 -5.41 23.08 19.54
N ASP A 356 -5.53 24.22 20.23
CA ASP A 356 -4.74 25.42 19.94
C ASP A 356 -3.25 25.20 20.26
N ILE A 357 -2.96 24.57 21.40
CA ILE A 357 -1.58 24.23 21.80
C ILE A 357 -0.98 23.19 20.84
N ILE A 358 -1.75 22.18 20.46
CA ILE A 358 -1.30 21.11 19.58
C ILE A 358 -1.08 21.63 18.16
N ARG A 359 -1.94 22.52 17.66
CA ARG A 359 -1.76 23.16 16.34
C ARG A 359 -0.58 24.14 16.32
N ALA A 360 -0.28 24.79 17.43
CA ALA A 360 0.89 25.63 17.57
C ALA A 360 2.21 24.82 17.55
N ASP A 361 2.13 23.52 17.82
CA ASP A 361 3.25 22.59 17.71
C ASP A 361 3.36 22.11 16.25
N ASN A 362 4.20 22.75 15.46
CA ASN A 362 4.40 22.46 14.03
C ASN A 362 4.86 21.01 13.71
N GLN A 363 5.06 20.18 14.74
CA GLN A 363 5.49 18.78 14.60
C GLN A 363 4.32 17.79 14.71
N THR A 364 3.13 18.24 15.11
CA THR A 364 1.94 17.39 15.26
C THR A 364 1.01 17.54 14.07
N ASN A 365 0.72 16.43 13.38
CA ASN A 365 -0.29 16.39 12.32
C ASN A 365 -1.62 15.90 12.86
N ILE A 366 -2.62 16.79 12.91
CA ILE A 366 -3.99 16.43 13.26
C ILE A 366 -4.69 15.87 12.03
N ARG A 367 -5.22 14.64 12.16
CA ARG A 367 -5.90 13.92 11.06
C ARG A 367 -7.23 13.36 11.51
N ASN A 368 -8.18 13.35 10.59
CA ASN A 368 -9.49 12.72 10.80
C ASN A 368 -10.18 13.13 12.11
N LEU A 369 -10.07 14.42 12.51
CA LEU A 369 -10.54 14.92 13.81
C LEU A 369 -12.02 14.57 14.07
N HIS A 370 -12.87 14.61 13.05
CA HIS A 370 -14.31 14.26 13.17
C HIS A 370 -14.58 12.78 13.40
N TYR A 371 -13.58 11.92 13.31
CA TYR A 371 -13.65 10.48 13.65
C TYR A 371 -13.00 10.16 14.99
N GLN A 372 -12.27 11.10 15.56
CA GLN A 372 -11.68 10.93 16.89
C GLN A 372 -12.78 10.84 17.96
N GLN A 373 -12.50 10.17 19.05
CA GLN A 373 -13.41 9.98 20.19
C GLN A 373 -14.69 9.16 19.88
N HIS A 374 -14.77 8.52 18.70
CA HIS A 374 -15.84 7.56 18.40
C HIS A 374 -15.39 6.14 18.74
N SER A 375 -16.34 5.36 19.23
CA SER A 375 -16.09 3.92 19.44
C SER A 375 -15.94 3.15 18.12
N GLY A 376 -15.30 1.99 18.16
CA GLY A 376 -15.10 1.13 17.01
C GLY A 376 -14.04 0.07 17.27
N ILE A 377 -13.11 -0.08 16.34
CA ILE A 377 -12.00 -1.03 16.40
C ILE A 377 -10.68 -0.29 16.31
N GLY A 378 -9.74 -0.60 17.22
CA GLY A 378 -8.35 -0.18 17.16
C GLY A 378 -7.44 -1.33 16.71
N TYR A 379 -6.30 -1.03 16.08
CA TYR A 379 -5.26 -2.02 15.79
C TYR A 379 -3.90 -1.34 15.58
N GLY A 380 -2.82 -2.05 15.89
CA GLY A 380 -1.45 -1.58 15.69
C GLY A 380 -1.04 -1.65 14.22
N LYS A 381 -0.31 -0.65 13.77
CA LYS A 381 0.20 -0.59 12.40
C LYS A 381 1.35 -1.57 12.14
N ARG A 382 2.13 -1.91 13.16
CA ARG A 382 3.37 -2.68 13.05
C ARG A 382 3.18 -4.10 13.59
N GLY A 383 3.75 -5.05 12.90
CA GLY A 383 3.75 -6.45 13.29
C GLY A 383 3.39 -7.38 12.13
N GLU A 384 3.65 -8.65 12.33
CA GLU A 384 3.28 -9.70 11.37
C GLU A 384 1.80 -10.08 11.48
N VAL A 385 1.21 -9.85 12.65
CA VAL A 385 -0.17 -10.21 12.99
C VAL A 385 -0.96 -8.94 13.28
N LEU A 386 -2.20 -8.87 12.80
CA LEU A 386 -3.16 -7.84 13.22
C LEU A 386 -3.60 -8.11 14.66
N ASP A 387 -3.71 -7.05 15.45
CA ASP A 387 -4.09 -7.05 16.85
C ASP A 387 -5.37 -6.23 17.07
N ALA A 388 -6.41 -6.55 16.30
CA ALA A 388 -7.66 -5.81 16.35
C ALA A 388 -8.37 -5.99 17.71
N HIS A 389 -8.76 -4.85 18.32
CA HIS A 389 -9.40 -4.80 19.63
C HIS A 389 -10.43 -3.68 19.68
N ILE A 390 -11.30 -3.69 20.70
CA ILE A 390 -12.30 -2.66 20.90
C ILE A 390 -11.63 -1.30 21.12
N LEU A 391 -12.04 -0.30 20.36
CA LEU A 391 -11.76 1.11 20.63
C LEU A 391 -12.96 1.72 21.34
N LYS A 392 -12.77 2.15 22.59
CA LYS A 392 -13.84 2.76 23.39
C LYS A 392 -14.14 4.19 22.95
N LYS A 393 -15.35 4.66 23.23
CA LYS A 393 -15.74 6.05 23.02
C LYS A 393 -14.86 6.99 23.89
N GLY A 394 -14.58 8.17 23.38
CA GLY A 394 -13.73 9.16 24.08
C GLY A 394 -12.23 9.03 23.83
N PHE A 395 -11.80 8.03 23.04
CA PHE A 395 -10.39 7.81 22.72
C PHE A 395 -9.95 8.57 21.49
N PHE A 396 -8.78 9.18 21.59
CA PHE A 396 -8.01 9.59 20.41
C PHE A 396 -7.17 8.41 19.92
N PHE A 397 -7.04 8.27 18.60
CA PHE A 397 -6.18 7.27 17.97
C PHE A 397 -5.08 7.91 17.13
N SER A 398 -3.97 7.22 16.97
CA SER A 398 -2.73 7.76 16.40
C SER A 398 -2.45 7.27 14.97
N ALA A 399 -1.31 7.68 14.44
CA ALA A 399 -0.77 7.20 13.19
C ALA A 399 -0.12 5.82 13.29
N GLU A 400 0.23 5.36 14.49
CA GLU A 400 0.79 4.03 14.76
C GLU A 400 -0.28 3.08 15.33
N GLY A 401 -1.23 3.60 16.10
CA GLY A 401 -2.47 2.93 16.50
C GLY A 401 -3.63 3.39 15.64
N LEU A 402 -3.95 2.64 14.60
CA LEU A 402 -5.01 2.96 13.65
C LEU A 402 -6.38 2.55 14.17
N ALA A 403 -7.44 3.07 13.54
CA ALA A 403 -8.80 2.73 13.95
C ALA A 403 -9.77 2.57 12.78
N ILE A 404 -10.83 1.80 13.02
CA ILE A 404 -12.07 1.76 12.24
C ILE A 404 -13.15 2.38 13.14
N PRO A 405 -13.26 3.71 13.18
CA PRO A 405 -14.12 4.43 14.12
C PRO A 405 -15.52 4.61 13.57
N ALA A 406 -16.45 5.01 14.46
CA ALA A 406 -17.82 5.41 14.13
C ALA A 406 -18.65 4.32 13.43
N ILE A 407 -18.50 3.07 13.87
CA ILE A 407 -19.28 1.92 13.42
C ILE A 407 -20.20 1.41 14.54
N SER A 408 -21.30 0.75 14.18
CA SER A 408 -22.22 0.17 15.15
C SER A 408 -21.60 -1.01 15.90
N GLN A 409 -22.05 -1.29 17.11
CA GLN A 409 -21.56 -2.38 17.93
C GLN A 409 -21.58 -3.75 17.24
N PRO A 410 -22.69 -4.23 16.63
CA PRO A 410 -22.71 -5.50 15.91
C PRO A 410 -21.66 -5.56 14.79
N LYS A 411 -21.48 -4.44 14.08
CA LYS A 411 -20.50 -4.34 13.02
C LYS A 411 -19.05 -4.32 13.55
N SER A 412 -18.84 -3.77 14.75
CA SER A 412 -17.55 -3.84 15.44
C SER A 412 -17.19 -5.29 15.79
N PHE A 413 -18.13 -6.08 16.29
CA PHE A 413 -17.90 -7.50 16.58
C PHE A 413 -17.54 -8.30 15.33
N VAL A 414 -18.27 -8.07 14.24
CA VAL A 414 -17.91 -8.68 12.94
C VAL A 414 -16.51 -8.28 12.48
N GLY A 415 -16.17 -7.00 12.58
CA GLY A 415 -14.84 -6.51 12.22
C GLY A 415 -13.72 -7.08 13.10
N LEU A 416 -13.96 -7.21 14.41
CA LEU A 416 -13.02 -7.84 15.37
C LEU A 416 -12.79 -9.30 15.04
N SER A 417 -13.87 -10.06 14.83
CA SER A 417 -13.84 -11.47 14.43
C SER A 417 -13.04 -11.65 13.15
N PHE A 418 -13.36 -10.87 12.12
CA PHE A 418 -12.70 -10.92 10.82
C PHE A 418 -11.22 -10.61 10.91
N LEU A 419 -10.84 -9.46 11.45
CA LEU A 419 -9.45 -9.00 11.50
C LEU A 419 -8.54 -9.90 12.35
N ASN A 420 -9.09 -10.57 13.37
CA ASN A 420 -8.36 -11.50 14.21
C ASN A 420 -8.38 -12.95 13.70
N SER A 421 -9.06 -13.25 12.60
CA SER A 421 -9.09 -14.60 12.02
C SER A 421 -7.77 -14.96 11.31
N CYS A 422 -7.42 -16.24 11.27
CA CYS A 422 -6.26 -16.73 10.52
C CYS A 422 -6.36 -16.42 9.03
N TYR A 423 -7.58 -16.40 8.48
CA TYR A 423 -7.85 -16.01 7.11
C TYR A 423 -7.35 -14.57 6.82
N SER A 424 -7.82 -13.59 7.59
CA SER A 424 -7.40 -12.19 7.40
C SER A 424 -5.91 -11.99 7.64
N GLN A 425 -5.37 -12.65 8.66
CA GLN A 425 -3.96 -12.59 9.02
C GLN A 425 -3.06 -13.11 7.90
N TYR A 426 -3.42 -14.24 7.30
CA TYR A 426 -2.69 -14.80 6.19
C TYR A 426 -2.84 -13.95 4.93
N VAL A 427 -4.08 -13.61 4.55
CA VAL A 427 -4.37 -12.89 3.31
C VAL A 427 -3.73 -11.51 3.28
N ILE A 428 -3.72 -10.76 4.40
CA ILE A 428 -3.05 -9.45 4.42
C ILE A 428 -1.54 -9.58 4.20
N ASN A 429 -0.92 -10.63 4.71
CA ASN A 429 0.52 -10.85 4.57
C ASN A 429 0.94 -11.24 3.14
N LEU A 430 0.00 -11.63 2.27
CA LEU A 430 0.28 -11.87 0.86
C LEU A 430 0.66 -10.59 0.10
N TYR A 431 0.16 -9.43 0.54
CA TYR A 431 0.37 -8.16 -0.16
C TYR A 431 0.84 -6.99 0.73
N CYS A 432 1.01 -7.24 2.02
CA CYS A 432 1.46 -6.25 2.99
C CYS A 432 2.50 -6.86 3.92
N ALA A 433 3.66 -6.23 4.03
CA ALA A 433 4.68 -6.63 4.99
C ALA A 433 4.33 -6.15 6.42
N GLN A 434 5.33 -5.89 7.26
CA GLN A 434 5.16 -5.52 8.67
C GLN A 434 4.35 -4.24 8.94
N HIS A 435 4.17 -3.35 7.95
CA HIS A 435 3.48 -2.08 8.13
C HIS A 435 2.04 -2.13 7.61
N LYS A 436 1.12 -2.63 8.43
CA LYS A 436 -0.31 -2.78 8.12
C LYS A 436 -1.06 -1.44 8.19
N GLY A 437 -0.70 -0.53 7.27
CA GLY A 437 -1.36 0.77 7.14
C GLY A 437 -2.85 0.64 6.72
N ASN A 438 -3.63 1.67 7.01
CA ASN A 438 -5.07 1.71 6.70
C ASN A 438 -5.40 1.38 5.23
N GLY A 439 -4.58 1.81 4.27
CA GLY A 439 -4.79 1.50 2.86
C GLY A 439 -4.73 0.01 2.54
N TYR A 440 -3.85 -0.75 3.21
CA TYR A 440 -3.78 -2.20 3.02
C TYR A 440 -4.94 -2.93 3.71
N VAL A 441 -5.27 -2.54 4.95
CA VAL A 441 -6.37 -3.16 5.71
C VAL A 441 -7.72 -2.93 5.02
N ASN A 442 -7.96 -1.76 4.44
CA ASN A 442 -9.18 -1.45 3.68
C ASN A 442 -9.39 -2.37 2.46
N LEU A 443 -8.31 -2.89 1.88
CA LEU A 443 -8.33 -3.75 0.70
C LEU A 443 -8.54 -5.23 1.02
N LEU A 444 -8.58 -5.65 2.31
CA LEU A 444 -8.83 -7.04 2.69
C LEU A 444 -10.11 -7.56 2.05
N PRO A 445 -10.07 -8.69 1.32
CA PRO A 445 -11.25 -9.33 0.76
C PRO A 445 -12.06 -9.96 1.90
N MET A 446 -13.24 -9.42 2.16
CA MET A 446 -14.11 -9.86 3.24
C MET A 446 -15.29 -10.66 2.70
N PRO A 447 -15.42 -11.95 3.06
CA PRO A 447 -16.56 -12.78 2.70
C PRO A 447 -17.90 -12.22 3.21
N GLY A 448 -19.02 -12.73 2.67
CA GLY A 448 -20.35 -12.44 3.19
C GLY A 448 -20.54 -13.11 4.56
N TYR A 449 -21.05 -12.38 5.54
CA TYR A 449 -21.15 -12.85 6.93
C TYR A 449 -22.59 -12.83 7.49
N ASP A 450 -23.52 -12.22 6.77
CA ASP A 450 -24.87 -11.93 7.28
C ASP A 450 -25.60 -13.17 7.83
N ILE A 451 -25.38 -14.33 7.22
CA ILE A 451 -26.04 -15.60 7.64
C ILE A 451 -25.49 -16.17 8.96
N ARG A 452 -24.29 -15.77 9.38
CA ARG A 452 -23.62 -16.25 10.62
C ARG A 452 -23.31 -15.11 11.60
N GLN A 453 -23.93 -13.95 11.44
CA GLN A 453 -23.63 -12.77 12.27
C GLN A 453 -23.88 -13.05 13.77
N SER A 454 -24.97 -13.72 14.15
CA SER A 454 -25.25 -14.02 15.55
C SER A 454 -24.19 -14.92 16.18
N GLU A 455 -23.68 -15.89 15.45
CA GLU A 455 -22.60 -16.77 15.91
C GLU A 455 -21.28 -15.99 16.09
N ILE A 456 -20.98 -15.08 15.19
CA ILE A 456 -19.84 -14.16 15.33
C ILE A 456 -19.95 -13.33 16.61
N GLU A 457 -21.12 -12.76 16.86
CA GLU A 457 -21.38 -11.94 18.05
C GLU A 457 -21.23 -12.75 19.34
N GLU A 458 -21.73 -13.99 19.39
CA GLU A 458 -21.59 -14.90 20.54
C GLU A 458 -20.12 -15.22 20.83
N ILE A 459 -19.34 -15.61 19.82
CA ILE A 459 -17.91 -15.92 19.96
C ILE A 459 -17.14 -14.70 20.47
N VAL A 460 -17.36 -13.53 19.86
CA VAL A 460 -16.60 -12.31 20.20
C VAL A 460 -16.96 -11.82 21.60
N ASN A 461 -18.24 -11.84 21.98
CA ASN A 461 -18.66 -11.43 23.33
C ASN A 461 -18.02 -12.32 24.39
N GLU A 462 -18.06 -13.63 24.24
CA GLU A 462 -17.45 -14.56 25.21
C GLU A 462 -15.93 -14.35 25.32
N ILE A 463 -15.23 -14.13 24.21
CA ILE A 463 -13.80 -13.78 24.22
C ILE A 463 -13.55 -12.50 25.01
N ILE A 464 -14.38 -11.47 24.78
CA ILE A 464 -14.25 -10.17 25.46
C ILE A 464 -14.46 -10.33 26.96
N ASP A 465 -15.48 -11.09 27.39
CA ASP A 465 -15.79 -11.29 28.81
C ASP A 465 -14.64 -12.01 29.52
N ILE A 466 -14.07 -13.06 28.91
CA ILE A 466 -12.89 -13.73 29.42
C ILE A 466 -11.72 -12.74 29.58
N LYS A 467 -11.45 -11.94 28.56
CA LYS A 467 -10.33 -11.01 28.59
C LYS A 467 -10.55 -9.86 29.58
N ARG A 468 -11.77 -9.34 29.71
CA ARG A 468 -12.09 -8.35 30.74
C ARG A 468 -11.83 -8.89 32.13
N HIS A 469 -12.23 -10.13 32.41
CA HIS A 469 -11.92 -10.77 33.68
C HIS A 469 -10.41 -10.85 33.93
N TRP A 470 -9.59 -11.25 32.95
CA TRP A 470 -8.12 -11.29 33.11
C TRP A 470 -7.53 -9.92 33.40
N PHE A 471 -7.96 -8.91 32.62
CA PHE A 471 -7.45 -7.54 32.78
C PHE A 471 -7.93 -6.87 34.09
N SER A 472 -9.05 -7.30 34.65
CA SER A 472 -9.51 -6.78 35.95
C SER A 472 -8.60 -7.17 37.12
N LEU A 473 -7.70 -8.12 36.91
CA LEU A 473 -6.69 -8.55 37.90
C LEU A 473 -5.38 -7.75 37.82
N ASP A 474 -5.19 -6.91 36.82
CA ASP A 474 -3.99 -6.07 36.60
C ASP A 474 -4.21 -4.65 37.14
N GLU A 475 -3.46 -4.25 38.19
CA GLU A 475 -3.57 -2.94 38.83
C GLU A 475 -3.29 -1.75 37.90
N THR A 476 -2.65 -1.98 36.76
CA THR A 476 -2.38 -0.94 35.75
C THR A 476 -3.54 -0.72 34.79
N ASN A 477 -4.63 -1.45 34.96
CA ASN A 477 -5.85 -1.32 34.17
C ASN A 477 -6.86 -0.40 34.85
N LEU A 478 -7.57 0.42 34.04
CA LEU A 478 -8.66 1.28 34.54
C LEU A 478 -9.89 0.51 35.03
N GLU A 479 -10.05 -0.74 34.58
CA GLU A 479 -11.11 -1.66 35.02
C GLU A 479 -10.59 -2.67 36.08
N TYR A 480 -9.58 -2.27 36.85
CA TYR A 480 -9.02 -3.10 37.93
C TYR A 480 -10.00 -3.29 39.09
N HIS A 481 -10.23 -4.54 39.43
CA HIS A 481 -11.07 -4.93 40.59
C HIS A 481 -10.24 -5.55 41.72
N GLY A 482 -9.06 -6.01 41.41
CA GLY A 482 -8.13 -6.58 42.40
C GLY A 482 -8.30 -8.06 42.67
N LEU A 483 -7.27 -8.61 43.31
CA LEU A 483 -7.26 -10.03 43.72
C LEU A 483 -8.03 -10.25 45.01
N ILE A 484 -8.12 -9.21 45.88
CA ILE A 484 -8.78 -9.33 47.20
C ILE A 484 -10.28 -9.58 47.06
N GLU A 485 -10.90 -9.09 46.01
CA GLU A 485 -12.31 -9.35 45.69
C GLU A 485 -12.60 -10.83 45.40
N GLN A 486 -11.58 -11.57 44.96
CA GLN A 486 -11.66 -12.99 44.72
C GLN A 486 -11.50 -13.85 46.03
N LEU A 487 -11.14 -13.21 47.14
CA LEU A 487 -10.95 -13.85 48.41
C LEU A 487 -12.28 -14.00 49.16
N ASP A 488 -12.70 -15.23 49.50
CA ASP A 488 -13.70 -15.42 50.54
C ASP A 488 -12.99 -15.29 51.90
N ILE A 489 -13.54 -14.46 52.80
CA ILE A 489 -13.02 -14.23 54.17
C ILE A 489 -12.86 -15.56 54.94
N ASN A 490 -13.62 -16.58 54.58
CA ASN A 490 -13.60 -17.88 55.22
C ASN A 490 -12.59 -18.86 54.60
N ASP A 491 -12.02 -18.52 53.47
CA ASP A 491 -11.09 -19.38 52.76
C ASP A 491 -9.62 -19.04 53.09
N SER A 492 -8.77 -20.04 52.98
CA SER A 492 -7.33 -19.79 53.03
C SER A 492 -6.86 -19.20 51.71
N ILE A 493 -5.79 -18.40 51.72
CA ILE A 493 -5.12 -17.90 50.51
C ILE A 493 -4.78 -19.03 49.53
N ASP A 494 -4.45 -20.23 50.07
CA ASP A 494 -4.16 -21.41 49.29
C ASP A 494 -5.38 -21.93 48.53
N SER A 495 -6.56 -22.00 49.18
CA SER A 495 -7.77 -22.47 48.50
C SER A 495 -8.26 -21.49 47.44
N THR A 496 -8.16 -20.20 47.71
CA THR A 496 -8.49 -19.13 46.74
C THR A 496 -7.55 -19.20 45.56
N PHE A 497 -6.24 -19.33 45.80
CA PHE A 497 -5.26 -19.52 44.72
C PHE A 497 -5.61 -20.71 43.83
N ASP A 498 -5.88 -21.86 44.42
CA ASP A 498 -6.21 -23.08 43.65
C ASP A 498 -7.51 -22.90 42.84
N THR A 499 -8.47 -22.18 43.38
CA THR A 499 -9.74 -21.89 42.70
C THR A 499 -9.52 -20.93 41.53
N LEU A 500 -8.82 -19.81 41.75
CA LEU A 500 -8.50 -18.83 40.73
C LEU A 500 -7.63 -19.44 39.61
N GLN A 501 -6.63 -20.25 39.99
CA GLN A 501 -5.80 -20.98 39.02
C GLN A 501 -6.62 -21.89 38.11
N LYS A 502 -7.58 -22.65 38.67
CA LYS A 502 -8.48 -23.53 37.90
C LYS A 502 -9.36 -22.70 36.96
N GLN A 503 -9.94 -21.61 37.46
CA GLN A 503 -10.80 -20.73 36.67
C GLN A 503 -10.04 -20.13 35.50
N LEU A 504 -8.91 -19.50 35.74
CA LEU A 504 -8.09 -18.88 34.68
C LEU A 504 -7.57 -19.91 33.68
N SER A 505 -7.23 -21.13 34.13
CA SER A 505 -6.86 -22.22 33.23
C SER A 505 -8.02 -22.69 32.35
N SER A 506 -9.22 -22.76 32.92
CA SER A 506 -10.45 -23.04 32.17
C SER A 506 -10.76 -21.94 31.15
N ASP A 507 -10.69 -20.69 31.59
CA ASP A 507 -10.92 -19.50 30.73
C ASP A 507 -9.92 -19.45 29.56
N TYR A 508 -8.65 -19.77 29.84
CA TYR A 508 -7.63 -19.82 28.78
C TYR A 508 -7.88 -20.93 27.76
N SER A 509 -8.25 -22.10 28.21
CA SER A 509 -8.62 -23.19 27.30
C SER A 509 -9.83 -22.81 26.47
N ARG A 510 -10.85 -22.20 27.09
CA ARG A 510 -12.05 -21.73 26.40
C ARG A 510 -11.73 -20.61 25.38
N TYR A 511 -10.89 -19.66 25.75
CA TYR A 511 -10.39 -18.62 24.84
C TYR A 511 -9.73 -19.22 23.60
N GLN A 512 -8.84 -20.20 23.78
CA GLN A 512 -8.19 -20.88 22.65
C GLN A 512 -9.19 -21.60 21.74
N ASP A 513 -10.19 -22.23 22.31
CA ASP A 513 -11.23 -22.93 21.53
C ASP A 513 -12.11 -21.93 20.75
N LEU A 514 -12.46 -20.80 21.35
CA LEU A 514 -13.22 -19.74 20.69
C LEU A 514 -12.43 -19.10 19.55
N VAL A 515 -11.12 -18.85 19.74
CA VAL A 515 -10.26 -18.33 18.66
C VAL A 515 -10.16 -19.31 17.51
N LYS A 516 -10.07 -20.62 17.79
CA LYS A 516 -10.09 -21.67 16.74
C LYS A 516 -11.44 -21.70 16.01
N ALA A 517 -12.54 -21.63 16.75
CA ALA A 517 -13.88 -21.57 16.16
C ALA A 517 -14.06 -20.34 15.26
N ASN A 518 -13.54 -19.19 15.70
CA ASN A 518 -13.51 -17.98 14.88
C ASN A 518 -12.70 -18.16 13.58
N ASP A 519 -11.57 -18.85 13.64
CA ASP A 519 -10.77 -19.14 12.46
C ASP A 519 -11.50 -20.04 11.47
N ASP A 520 -12.11 -21.12 11.95
CA ASP A 520 -12.86 -22.08 11.13
C ASP A 520 -14.09 -21.40 10.49
N LEU A 521 -14.78 -20.56 11.25
CA LEU A 521 -15.93 -19.77 10.76
C LEU A 521 -15.57 -18.92 9.55
N TRP A 522 -14.45 -18.20 9.57
CA TRP A 522 -14.06 -17.34 8.44
C TRP A 522 -13.50 -18.14 7.25
N MET A 523 -12.90 -19.29 7.46
CA MET A 523 -12.54 -20.21 6.37
C MET A 523 -13.78 -20.74 5.65
N ASP A 524 -14.83 -21.10 6.42
CA ASP A 524 -16.11 -21.57 5.85
C ASP A 524 -16.86 -20.46 5.12
N LEU A 525 -16.92 -19.24 5.69
CA LEU A 525 -17.53 -18.08 5.04
C LEU A 525 -16.82 -17.68 3.74
N ALA A 526 -15.54 -18.00 3.61
CA ALA A 526 -14.75 -17.76 2.41
C ALA A 526 -14.89 -18.89 1.35
N ASP A 527 -15.77 -19.87 1.57
CA ASP A 527 -15.97 -21.05 0.72
C ASP A 527 -14.66 -21.82 0.43
N ILE A 528 -13.75 -21.88 1.42
CA ILE A 528 -12.51 -22.63 1.30
C ILE A 528 -12.79 -24.08 1.60
N GLU A 529 -12.79 -24.92 0.55
CA GLU A 529 -13.12 -26.33 0.64
C GLU A 529 -12.19 -27.09 1.61
N GLU A 530 -12.76 -28.04 2.35
CA GLU A 530 -11.97 -28.95 3.18
C GLU A 530 -11.06 -29.83 2.31
N GLY A 531 -9.80 -29.97 2.74
CA GLY A 531 -8.80 -30.77 2.02
C GLY A 531 -8.17 -30.08 0.82
N CYS A 532 -8.51 -28.82 0.48
CA CYS A 532 -7.75 -28.06 -0.50
C CYS A 532 -6.42 -27.56 0.08
N GLU A 533 -5.42 -27.40 -0.78
CA GLU A 533 -4.05 -26.98 -0.38
C GLU A 533 -4.06 -25.65 0.39
N PHE A 534 -4.93 -24.73 0.01
CA PHE A 534 -5.04 -23.43 0.67
C PHE A 534 -5.60 -23.56 2.09
N ARG A 535 -6.62 -24.43 2.34
CA ARG A 535 -7.12 -24.69 3.70
C ARG A 535 -6.06 -25.35 4.57
N GLU A 536 -5.29 -26.27 4.03
CA GLU A 536 -4.15 -26.88 4.74
C GLU A 536 -3.08 -25.83 5.09
N THR A 537 -2.81 -24.90 4.18
CA THR A 537 -1.91 -23.76 4.42
C THR A 537 -2.41 -22.89 5.56
N LEU A 538 -3.70 -22.54 5.60
CA LEU A 538 -4.31 -21.76 6.67
C LEU A 538 -4.29 -22.54 8.01
N ASN A 539 -4.57 -23.84 8.01
CA ASN A 539 -4.49 -24.68 9.19
C ASN A 539 -3.06 -24.75 9.74
N ASN A 540 -2.08 -24.83 8.87
CA ASN A 540 -0.66 -24.79 9.24
C ASN A 540 -0.26 -23.42 9.82
N TYR A 541 -0.73 -22.33 9.21
CA TYR A 541 -0.56 -20.97 9.72
C TYR A 541 -1.23 -20.80 11.09
N LYS A 542 -2.49 -21.25 11.25
CA LYS A 542 -3.25 -21.27 12.50
C LYS A 542 -2.48 -21.98 13.62
N SER A 543 -1.85 -23.12 13.33
CA SER A 543 -1.08 -23.89 14.32
C SER A 543 0.20 -23.19 14.80
N LYS A 544 0.76 -22.29 14.01
CA LYS A 544 1.99 -21.56 14.30
C LYS A 544 1.75 -20.13 14.82
N ARG A 545 0.51 -19.64 14.72
CA ARG A 545 0.16 -18.30 15.17
C ARG A 545 0.37 -18.19 16.69
N PRO A 546 1.08 -17.15 17.17
CA PRO A 546 1.16 -16.92 18.60
C PRO A 546 -0.25 -16.63 19.13
N TYR A 547 -0.70 -17.40 20.12
CA TYR A 547 -1.81 -16.98 20.94
C TYR A 547 -1.33 -15.86 21.85
N GLU A 548 -2.22 -14.88 22.09
CA GLU A 548 -1.97 -13.90 23.12
C GLU A 548 -1.76 -14.66 24.45
N GLU A 549 -0.59 -14.49 25.03
CA GLU A 549 -0.34 -15.01 26.36
C GLU A 549 -1.27 -14.25 27.30
N LEU A 550 -2.01 -14.99 28.13
CA LEU A 550 -2.64 -14.41 29.31
C LEU A 550 -1.59 -13.57 30.03
N LEU A 551 -1.93 -12.38 30.42
CA LEU A 551 -1.07 -11.54 31.24
C LEU A 551 -0.45 -12.41 32.32
N SER A 552 0.77 -12.81 32.08
CA SER A 552 1.58 -13.42 33.09
C SER A 552 1.82 -12.35 34.14
N ILE A 553 1.23 -12.48 35.26
CA ILE A 553 1.84 -11.96 36.46
C ILE A 553 3.23 -12.59 36.46
N ASP A 554 4.27 -11.79 36.26
CA ASP A 554 5.63 -12.18 35.89
C ASP A 554 6.04 -13.62 36.21
N GLY A 555 6.31 -14.45 35.21
CA GLY A 555 6.91 -15.77 35.34
C GLY A 555 6.00 -16.97 35.08
N ALA A 556 4.81 -16.80 34.48
CA ALA A 556 3.93 -17.91 34.14
C ALA A 556 4.49 -18.73 32.96
N SER A 557 4.58 -20.01 33.15
CA SER A 557 4.71 -21.00 32.07
C SER A 557 3.32 -21.38 31.57
N SER A 558 3.22 -21.96 30.36
CA SER A 558 1.97 -22.49 29.77
C SER A 558 1.19 -23.50 30.66
N GLN A 559 1.74 -23.91 31.80
CA GLN A 559 1.15 -24.82 32.77
C GLN A 559 0.76 -24.16 34.11
N ASN A 560 1.30 -22.97 34.42
CA ASN A 560 0.99 -22.22 35.64
C ASN A 560 0.70 -20.77 35.29
N ILE A 561 -0.55 -20.44 35.09
CA ILE A 561 -1.03 -19.12 34.67
C ILE A 561 -0.78 -18.06 35.74
N ILE A 562 -0.77 -18.45 37.03
CA ILE A 562 -0.43 -17.59 38.14
C ILE A 562 0.63 -18.25 39.01
N ASN A 563 1.70 -17.47 39.32
CA ASN A 563 2.67 -17.88 40.34
C ASN A 563 2.11 -17.53 41.73
N LYS A 564 1.97 -18.53 42.61
CA LYS A 564 1.43 -18.36 43.96
C LYS A 564 2.19 -17.32 44.79
N GLN A 565 3.52 -17.25 44.63
CA GLN A 565 4.35 -16.28 45.34
C GLN A 565 4.09 -14.85 44.84
N VAL A 566 3.94 -14.69 43.53
CA VAL A 566 3.62 -13.39 42.92
C VAL A 566 2.22 -12.94 43.32
N MET A 567 1.22 -13.83 43.26
CA MET A 567 -0.13 -13.55 43.74
C MET A 567 -0.16 -13.09 45.21
N ALA A 568 0.61 -13.75 46.08
CA ALA A 568 0.70 -13.35 47.46
C ALA A 568 1.34 -11.95 47.61
N GLN A 569 2.32 -11.61 46.79
CA GLN A 569 2.92 -10.26 46.75
C GLN A 569 1.89 -9.22 46.28
N GLU A 570 1.15 -9.49 45.22
CA GLU A 570 0.10 -8.61 44.71
C GLU A 570 -1.00 -8.35 45.76
N ILE A 571 -1.47 -9.39 46.46
CA ILE A 571 -2.44 -9.24 47.55
C ILE A 571 -1.88 -8.33 48.68
N ILE A 572 -0.61 -8.53 49.05
CA ILE A 572 0.03 -7.68 50.07
C ILE A 572 0.13 -6.21 49.57
N MET A 573 0.51 -6.00 48.32
CA MET A 573 0.60 -4.66 47.73
C MET A 573 -0.77 -3.99 47.65
N GLU A 574 -1.81 -4.74 47.30
CA GLU A 574 -3.19 -4.25 47.27
C GLU A 574 -3.66 -3.86 48.69
N LEU A 575 -3.42 -4.69 49.72
CA LEU A 575 -3.74 -4.36 51.12
C LEU A 575 -2.99 -3.11 51.61
N VAL A 576 -1.70 -3.00 51.27
CA VAL A 576 -0.90 -1.81 51.57
C VAL A 576 -1.47 -0.59 50.85
N GLY A 577 -1.81 -0.73 49.58
CA GLY A 577 -2.46 0.33 48.78
C GLY A 577 -3.77 0.82 49.42
N MET A 578 -4.62 -0.10 49.87
CA MET A 578 -5.87 0.20 50.60
C MET A 578 -5.59 0.97 51.89
N ALA A 579 -4.56 0.54 52.66
CA ALA A 579 -4.18 1.22 53.90
C ALA A 579 -3.68 2.67 53.66
N PHE A 580 -3.10 2.93 52.51
CA PHE A 580 -2.70 4.28 52.08
C PHE A 580 -3.80 5.04 51.30
N GLY A 581 -5.00 4.47 51.18
CA GLY A 581 -6.13 5.11 50.48
C GLY A 581 -6.05 5.05 48.95
N ARG A 582 -5.25 4.16 48.38
CA ARG A 582 -5.14 3.98 46.93
C ARG A 582 -6.38 3.32 46.35
N TRP A 583 -6.97 2.36 47.08
CA TRP A 583 -8.22 1.69 46.72
C TRP A 583 -9.25 1.74 47.85
N ASP A 584 -10.54 1.69 47.54
CA ASP A 584 -11.60 1.77 48.56
C ASP A 584 -11.80 0.40 49.24
N MET A 585 -11.38 0.27 50.45
CA MET A 585 -11.51 -0.92 51.29
C MET A 585 -12.97 -1.38 51.47
N ASN A 586 -13.95 -0.52 51.22
CA ASN A 586 -15.37 -0.89 51.41
C ASN A 586 -15.85 -1.91 50.38
N TYR A 587 -15.22 -1.96 49.20
CA TYR A 587 -15.48 -3.03 48.22
C TYR A 587 -15.01 -4.39 48.75
N ALA A 588 -13.76 -4.49 49.20
CA ALA A 588 -13.19 -5.68 49.77
C ALA A 588 -13.94 -6.17 51.00
N LEU A 589 -14.53 -5.28 51.79
CA LEU A 589 -15.34 -5.61 52.97
C LEU A 589 -16.82 -5.86 52.64
N HIS A 590 -17.18 -5.91 51.38
CA HIS A 590 -18.58 -6.06 50.89
C HIS A 590 -19.57 -5.04 51.49
N LYS A 591 -19.08 -3.85 51.83
CA LYS A 591 -19.89 -2.72 52.30
C LYS A 591 -20.42 -1.83 51.18
N LYS A 592 -19.82 -1.93 50.04
CA LYS A 592 -20.25 -1.35 48.77
C LYS A 592 -20.30 -2.45 47.72
N GLU A 593 -21.28 -2.37 46.86
CA GLU A 593 -21.34 -3.22 45.65
C GLU A 593 -20.28 -2.71 44.66
N ILE A 594 -19.57 -3.66 44.03
CA ILE A 594 -18.62 -3.37 42.97
C ILE A 594 -19.44 -2.87 41.78
N PRO A 595 -19.06 -1.76 41.14
CA PRO A 595 -19.72 -1.32 39.94
C PRO A 595 -19.63 -2.40 38.86
N GLU A 596 -20.77 -2.75 38.27
CA GLU A 596 -20.76 -3.61 37.10
C GLU A 596 -19.98 -2.95 35.96
N PHE A 597 -19.35 -3.78 35.15
CA PHE A 597 -18.73 -3.29 33.92
C PHE A 597 -19.80 -2.67 33.02
N GLY A 598 -19.58 -1.43 32.60
CA GLY A 598 -20.37 -0.78 31.57
C GLY A 598 -20.29 -1.52 30.22
N ASP A 599 -21.03 -1.02 29.23
CA ASP A 599 -20.88 -1.51 27.86
C ASP A 599 -19.42 -1.41 27.41
N VAL A 600 -18.95 -2.42 26.66
CA VAL A 600 -17.54 -2.50 26.24
C VAL A 600 -17.09 -1.36 25.33
N PHE A 601 -18.04 -0.66 24.72
CA PHE A 601 -17.80 0.52 23.87
C PHE A 601 -17.98 1.86 24.59
N ASP A 602 -18.46 1.86 25.84
CA ASP A 602 -18.66 3.10 26.60
C ASP A 602 -17.32 3.78 26.93
N ALA A 603 -17.40 5.07 27.15
CA ALA A 603 -16.25 5.83 27.63
C ALA A 603 -15.81 5.33 29.00
N LEU A 604 -14.52 5.28 29.23
CA LEU A 604 -13.98 5.07 30.57
C LEU A 604 -14.25 6.31 31.44
N PRO A 605 -14.40 6.13 32.77
CA PRO A 605 -14.69 7.21 33.69
C PRO A 605 -13.65 8.32 33.68
#